data_d0c030ca69647e5fa8d0bc4acd09913f
#
_entry.id   d0c030ca69647e5fa8d0bc4acd09913f
#
_cell.length_a   1.000
_cell.length_b   1.000
_cell.length_c   1.000
_cell.angle_alpha   90.00
_cell.angle_beta   90.00
_cell.angle_gamma   90.00
#
_symmetry.space_group_name_H-M   'P 1'
#
loop_
_entity.id
_entity.type
_entity.pdbx_description
1 polymer ?
#
loop_
_entity_poly.entity_id
_entity_poly.type
_entity_poly.pdbx_seq_one_letter_code
_entity_poly.pdbx_strand_id
1 'polypeptide(L)'
;MSRLVMKYDRPAAEWNEALPIGNGRMGAMVFGHPVSERLQLNEDSLWYGGPRDRNNPDAAKVLPEIRRLIFEGKPREAERLAVTGLSGIPETQRHYEPLGQ
;
A
#
# COMPACT_ATOMS: atom_id res chain seq x y z
N MET A 1 -32.58 0.01 22.37
CA MET A 1 -31.24 0.05 21.75
C MET A 1 -31.23 -0.89 20.56
N SER A 2 -30.98 -0.38 19.37
CA SER A 2 -30.86 -1.22 18.19
C SER A 2 -29.55 -2.02 18.28
N ARG A 3 -29.63 -3.32 18.04
CA ARG A 3 -28.47 -4.20 18.06
C ARG A 3 -27.84 -4.19 16.66
N LEU A 4 -26.60 -3.74 16.57
CA LEU A 4 -25.84 -3.78 15.31
C LEU A 4 -25.30 -5.19 15.13
N VAL A 5 -25.79 -5.90 14.12
CA VAL A 5 -25.40 -7.28 13.82
C VAL A 5 -25.12 -7.42 12.33
N MET A 6 -23.97 -7.97 11.98
CA MET A 6 -23.69 -8.49 10.65
C MET A 6 -23.97 -9.99 10.64
N LYS A 7 -24.75 -10.45 9.66
CA LYS A 7 -25.14 -11.85 9.56
C LYS A 7 -24.82 -12.39 8.18
N TYR A 8 -24.17 -13.54 8.15
CA TYR A 8 -23.80 -14.26 6.92
C TYR A 8 -24.28 -15.70 7.01
N ASP A 9 -24.65 -16.27 5.88
CA ASP A 9 -25.27 -17.59 5.80
C ASP A 9 -24.25 -18.73 5.70
N ARG A 10 -23.01 -18.40 5.37
CA ARG A 10 -21.93 -19.38 5.19
C ARG A 10 -20.57 -18.80 5.58
N PRO A 11 -19.59 -19.65 5.91
CA PRO A 11 -18.20 -19.22 6.07
C PRO A 11 -17.64 -18.60 4.80
N ALA A 12 -16.67 -17.68 4.94
CA ALA A 12 -15.98 -17.08 3.83
C ALA A 12 -15.00 -18.06 3.19
N ALA A 13 -14.99 -18.14 1.87
CA ALA A 13 -14.00 -18.88 1.11
C ALA A 13 -12.79 -18.00 0.75
N GLU A 14 -13.05 -16.73 0.46
CA GLU A 14 -12.07 -15.76 0.04
C GLU A 14 -12.00 -14.56 0.97
N TRP A 15 -10.90 -13.83 0.92
CA TRP A 15 -10.68 -12.66 1.77
C TRP A 15 -11.78 -11.60 1.64
N ASN A 16 -12.28 -11.35 0.44
CA ASN A 16 -13.35 -10.38 0.19
C ASN A 16 -14.71 -10.76 0.82
N GLU A 17 -14.90 -12.01 1.18
CA GLU A 17 -16.10 -12.50 1.85
C GLU A 17 -15.99 -12.48 3.36
N ALA A 18 -14.76 -12.36 3.91
CA ALA A 18 -14.51 -12.38 5.33
C ALA A 18 -15.01 -11.13 6.04
N LEU A 19 -15.35 -11.24 7.31
CA LEU A 19 -15.85 -10.15 8.14
C LEU A 19 -14.69 -9.35 8.75
N PRO A 20 -14.63 -8.03 8.50
CA PRO A 20 -13.62 -7.19 9.15
C PRO A 20 -14.02 -6.86 10.58
N ILE A 21 -13.07 -6.99 11.49
CA ILE A 21 -13.16 -6.48 12.86
C ILE A 21 -11.90 -5.66 13.17
N GLY A 22 -12.00 -4.74 14.12
CA GLY A 22 -10.83 -3.94 14.50
C GLY A 22 -11.14 -2.87 15.52
N ASN A 23 -10.08 -2.25 16.02
CA ASN A 23 -10.12 -1.19 17.03
C ASN A 23 -9.45 0.12 16.57
N GLY A 24 -9.18 0.26 15.28
CA GLY A 24 -8.49 1.41 14.70
C GLY A 24 -6.96 1.27 14.63
N ARG A 25 -6.35 0.34 15.36
CA ARG A 25 -4.93 0.03 15.32
C ARG A 25 -4.65 -1.38 14.81
N MET A 26 -5.36 -2.34 15.36
CA MET A 26 -5.32 -3.74 14.92
C MET A 26 -6.60 -4.10 14.21
N GLY A 27 -6.50 -4.97 13.23
CA GLY A 27 -7.64 -5.49 12.50
C GLY A 27 -7.51 -6.97 12.24
N ALA A 28 -8.65 -7.60 11.96
CA ALA A 28 -8.68 -8.99 11.53
C ALA A 28 -9.78 -9.22 10.51
N MET A 29 -9.54 -10.13 9.58
CA MET A 29 -10.55 -10.69 8.71
C MET A 29 -10.95 -12.06 9.26
N VAL A 30 -12.21 -12.19 9.64
CA VAL A 30 -12.77 -13.39 10.26
C VAL A 30 -13.51 -14.20 9.21
N PHE A 31 -13.06 -15.43 8.95
CA PHE A 31 -13.64 -16.28 7.91
C PHE A 31 -14.90 -17.04 8.37
N GLY A 32 -15.03 -17.30 9.66
CA GLY A 32 -16.27 -17.84 10.25
C GLY A 32 -16.43 -19.35 10.14
N HIS A 33 -15.35 -20.12 10.00
CA HIS A 33 -15.43 -21.57 9.99
C HIS A 33 -15.60 -22.15 11.39
N PRO A 34 -16.67 -22.92 11.66
CA PRO A 34 -16.98 -23.35 13.02
C PRO A 34 -16.03 -24.42 13.58
N VAL A 35 -15.40 -25.20 12.72
CA VAL A 35 -14.49 -26.29 13.13
C VAL A 35 -13.04 -25.83 13.12
N SER A 36 -12.64 -25.05 12.10
CA SER A 36 -11.27 -24.56 11.95
C SER A 36 -11.32 -23.12 11.45
N GLU A 37 -11.30 -22.18 12.39
CA GLU A 37 -11.37 -20.75 12.09
C GLU A 37 -10.05 -20.24 11.50
N ARG A 38 -10.16 -19.28 10.59
CA ARG A 38 -9.04 -18.54 10.02
C ARG A 38 -9.21 -17.06 10.33
N LEU A 39 -8.20 -16.47 10.93
CA LEU A 39 -8.11 -15.04 11.19
C LEU A 39 -6.87 -14.48 10.50
N GLN A 40 -7.06 -13.55 9.59
CA GLN A 40 -5.95 -12.80 9.01
C GLN A 40 -5.80 -11.49 9.76
N LEU A 41 -4.64 -11.32 10.38
CA LEU A 41 -4.37 -10.24 11.31
C LEU A 41 -3.58 -9.11 10.66
N ASN A 42 -3.89 -7.90 11.08
CA ASN A 42 -3.22 -6.70 10.63
C ASN A 42 -2.96 -5.75 11.80
N GLU A 43 -1.85 -5.03 11.74
CA GLU A 43 -1.50 -3.94 12.64
C GLU A 43 -0.95 -2.79 11.79
N ASP A 44 -1.44 -1.57 12.00
CA ASP A 44 -1.25 -0.46 11.05
C ASP A 44 0.19 0.09 10.96
N SER A 45 1.02 -0.19 11.95
CA SER A 45 2.42 0.26 11.96
C SER A 45 3.43 -0.80 11.50
N LEU A 46 2.96 -1.99 11.10
CA LEU A 46 3.85 -3.11 10.73
C LEU A 46 4.31 -2.99 9.28
N TRP A 47 5.39 -2.25 9.08
CA TRP A 47 6.00 -2.04 7.77
C TRP A 47 7.42 -2.61 7.72
N TYR A 48 7.82 -3.07 6.55
CA TYR A 48 9.20 -3.49 6.33
C TYR A 48 10.13 -2.26 6.27
N GLY A 49 11.13 -2.22 7.16
CA GLY A 49 12.12 -1.16 7.22
C GLY A 49 11.73 0.02 8.13
N GLY A 50 12.63 0.93 8.30
CA GLY A 50 12.47 2.15 9.09
C GLY A 50 12.55 3.43 8.25
N PRO A 51 12.50 4.59 8.90
CA PRO A 51 12.68 5.87 8.24
C PRO A 51 14.05 5.93 7.53
N ARG A 52 14.05 6.44 6.31
CA ARG A 52 15.28 6.67 5.55
C ARG A 52 15.08 7.78 4.54
N ASP A 53 16.15 8.46 4.21
CA ASP A 53 16.15 9.46 3.16
C ASP A 53 16.19 8.76 1.79
N ARG A 54 15.14 8.97 1.01
CA ARG A 54 15.01 8.46 -0.36
C ARG A 54 15.03 9.56 -1.40
N ASN A 55 15.37 10.78 -1.01
CA ASN A 55 15.48 11.88 -1.94
C ASN A 55 16.61 11.61 -2.94
N ASN A 56 16.30 11.81 -4.22
CA ASN A 56 17.32 11.73 -5.26
C ASN A 56 18.12 13.05 -5.27
N PRO A 57 19.41 13.03 -4.94
CA PRO A 57 20.23 14.26 -4.89
C PRO A 57 20.39 14.90 -6.26
N ASP A 58 20.21 14.16 -7.34
CA ASP A 58 20.35 14.67 -8.71
C ASP A 58 19.05 15.22 -9.30
N ALA A 59 17.91 15.07 -8.61
CA ALA A 59 16.60 15.49 -9.12
C ALA A 59 16.55 16.97 -9.50
N ALA A 60 17.13 17.84 -8.69
CA ALA A 60 17.19 19.28 -8.97
C ALA A 60 17.98 19.62 -10.23
N LYS A 61 18.96 18.81 -10.58
CA LYS A 61 19.81 19.03 -11.77
C LYS A 61 19.08 18.71 -13.07
N VAL A 62 18.21 17.70 -13.07
CA VAL A 62 17.47 17.26 -14.26
C VAL A 62 16.15 18.01 -14.46
N LEU A 63 15.62 18.63 -13.44
CA LEU A 63 14.33 19.32 -13.50
C LEU A 63 14.24 20.41 -14.57
N PRO A 64 15.24 21.30 -14.76
CA PRO A 64 15.23 22.30 -15.83
C PRO A 64 15.12 21.69 -17.22
N GLU A 65 15.82 20.58 -17.47
CA GLU A 65 15.78 19.88 -18.75
C GLU A 65 14.42 19.23 -19.01
N ILE A 66 13.80 18.65 -17.98
CA ILE A 66 12.45 18.09 -18.09
C ILE A 66 11.45 19.20 -18.46
N ARG A 67 11.53 20.35 -17.82
CA ARG A 67 10.68 21.51 -18.14
C ARG A 67 10.89 21.98 -19.57
N ARG A 68 12.14 22.07 -20.04
CA ARG A 68 12.48 22.43 -21.41
C ARG A 68 11.82 21.49 -22.41
N LEU A 69 11.93 20.19 -22.20
CA LEU A 69 11.34 19.17 -23.07
C LEU A 69 9.81 19.28 -23.13
N ILE A 70 9.15 19.56 -21.99
CA ILE A 70 7.70 19.77 -21.98
C ILE A 70 7.33 21.00 -22.79
N PHE A 71 8.00 22.13 -22.62
CA PHE A 71 7.72 23.36 -23.34
C PHE A 71 8.02 23.24 -24.84
N GLU A 72 8.94 22.37 -25.25
CA GLU A 72 9.23 22.09 -26.66
C GLU A 72 8.24 21.08 -27.28
N GLY A 73 7.25 20.60 -26.54
CA GLY A 73 6.27 19.64 -27.04
C GLY A 73 6.79 18.22 -27.11
N LYS A 74 7.76 17.84 -26.27
CA LYS A 74 8.37 16.51 -26.20
C LYS A 74 8.04 15.80 -24.86
N PRO A 75 6.76 15.55 -24.55
CA PRO A 75 6.38 15.01 -23.24
C PRO A 75 6.89 13.59 -23.00
N ARG A 76 7.00 12.77 -24.03
CA ARG A 76 7.53 11.39 -23.89
C ARG A 76 9.00 11.36 -23.51
N GLU A 77 9.80 12.27 -24.06
CA GLU A 77 11.22 12.40 -23.71
C GLU A 77 11.35 12.93 -22.26
N ALA A 78 10.51 13.90 -21.88
CA ALA A 78 10.45 14.41 -20.53
C ALA A 78 10.10 13.31 -19.51
N GLU A 79 9.12 12.47 -19.82
CA GLU A 79 8.73 11.33 -18.99
C GLU A 79 9.87 10.33 -18.79
N ARG A 80 10.58 9.96 -19.85
CA ARG A 80 11.74 9.06 -19.76
C ARG A 80 12.82 9.63 -18.84
N LEU A 81 13.12 10.91 -18.99
CA LEU A 81 14.11 11.58 -18.15
C LEU A 81 13.64 11.68 -16.69
N ALA A 82 12.33 11.90 -16.46
CA ALA A 82 11.74 11.95 -15.12
C ALA A 82 11.82 10.61 -14.39
N VAL A 83 11.59 9.50 -15.08
CA VAL A 83 11.66 8.15 -14.48
C VAL A 83 13.04 7.88 -13.89
N THR A 84 14.10 8.23 -14.59
CA THR A 84 15.48 8.01 -14.12
C THR A 84 16.01 9.12 -13.24
N GLY A 85 15.61 10.36 -13.48
CA GLY A 85 16.18 11.54 -12.81
C GLY A 85 15.43 12.02 -11.58
N LEU A 86 14.12 11.79 -11.48
CA LEU A 86 13.29 12.26 -10.36
C LEU A 86 12.88 11.17 -9.38
N SER A 87 13.05 9.90 -9.72
CA SER A 87 12.68 8.79 -8.85
C SER A 87 13.49 8.76 -7.57
N GLY A 88 12.86 8.34 -6.48
CA GLY A 88 13.54 8.14 -5.21
C GLY A 88 14.58 7.02 -5.25
N ILE A 89 15.45 6.96 -4.25
CA ILE A 89 16.51 5.95 -4.15
C ILE A 89 16.32 5.14 -2.85
N PRO A 90 16.08 3.82 -2.93
CA PRO A 90 15.78 3.03 -4.12
C PRO A 90 14.45 3.41 -4.75
N GLU A 91 14.29 3.10 -6.01
CA GLU A 91 13.09 3.43 -6.81
C GLU A 91 11.82 2.76 -6.26
N THR A 92 11.94 1.53 -5.76
CA THR A 92 10.83 0.75 -5.24
C THR A 92 10.70 0.86 -3.72
N GLN A 93 9.45 0.82 -3.24
CA GLN A 93 9.13 0.72 -1.82
C GLN A 93 9.03 -0.74 -1.39
N ARG A 94 9.33 -1.00 -0.12
CA ARG A 94 9.04 -2.28 0.50
C ARG A 94 7.56 -2.40 0.82
N HIS A 95 7.10 -3.63 0.87
CA HIS A 95 5.70 -3.94 1.12
C HIS A 95 5.30 -3.70 2.57
N TYR A 96 4.02 -3.42 2.77
CA TYR A 96 3.37 -3.58 4.05
C TYR A 96 3.34 -5.07 4.42
N GLU A 97 3.63 -5.38 5.68
CA GLU A 97 3.69 -6.76 6.16
C GLU A 97 2.42 -7.11 6.95
N PRO A 98 1.74 -8.22 6.64
CA PRO A 98 0.66 -8.71 7.50
C PRO A 98 1.20 -9.23 8.82
N LEU A 99 0.42 -9.05 9.90
CA LEU A 99 0.82 -9.52 11.23
C LEU A 99 0.82 -11.06 11.32
N GLY A 100 -0.07 -11.71 10.62
CA GLY A 100 -0.18 -13.16 10.61
C GLY A 100 -1.58 -13.69 10.29
N GLN A 101 -1.70 -14.97 10.39
CA GLN A 101 -2.99 -15.62 10.20
C GLN A 101 -3.06 -16.95 10.96
#